data_380568230c7fa872aa685ccb19b57cf8
#
_entry.id   380568230c7fa872aa685ccb19b57cf8
#
_cell.length_a   1.000
_cell.length_b   1.000
_cell.length_c   1.000
_cell.angle_alpha   90.00
_cell.angle_beta   90.00
_cell.angle_gamma   90.00
#
_symmetry.space_group_name_H-M   'P 1'
#
loop_
_entity.id
_entity.type
_entity.pdbx_description
1 polymer ?
#
loop_
_entity_poly.entity_id
_entity_poly.type
_entity_poly.pdbx_seq_one_letter_code
_entity_poly.pdbx_strand_id
1 'polypeptide(L)'
;QSDSTARADTTDKLFSFKDWAGGITHKQKIDIGTMFAGSVIMPGTAQIYNKDYWKLPIIYGGIGALAGTGGYKIHQYKKSQKALADFEAAKLAFENEFGQTYPHQAPVLDTKSKNMGTWLLAGAGLVYWGSLLDGAISYESDKEPLPGRATLYSALLPGLGQIYNGELFKVPIYWGCLMGSVYFLTNNNTNYKRFKRIQNEASQPDNNSPINAETAKYYR
;
A
#
# COMPACT_ATOMS: atom_id res chain seq x y z
N GLN A 1 -22.42 28.75 41.55
CA GLN A 1 -21.01 29.19 41.60
C GLN A 1 -20.10 28.01 41.27
N SER A 2 -19.36 28.16 40.13
CA SER A 2 -18.10 27.49 39.82
C SER A 2 -18.08 25.97 39.71
N ASP A 3 -18.21 25.50 38.49
CA ASP A 3 -17.40 24.35 38.06
C ASP A 3 -16.87 24.54 36.62
N SER A 4 -15.98 25.53 36.49
CA SER A 4 -15.31 25.90 35.23
C SER A 4 -13.81 25.61 35.28
N THR A 5 -13.39 24.60 36.04
CA THR A 5 -11.97 24.28 36.19
C THR A 5 -11.68 22.78 36.02
N ALA A 6 -12.05 22.25 34.88
CA ALA A 6 -11.46 20.97 34.42
C ALA A 6 -11.43 20.89 32.89
N ARG A 7 -11.09 21.98 32.22
CA ARG A 7 -10.48 21.89 30.91
C ARG A 7 -9.01 21.58 31.13
N ALA A 8 -8.73 20.34 31.53
CA ALA A 8 -7.39 19.84 31.57
C ALA A 8 -6.80 19.93 30.16
N ASP A 9 -5.71 20.63 30.09
CA ASP A 9 -4.72 20.75 29.06
C ASP A 9 -4.46 19.40 28.40
N THR A 10 -5.32 19.01 27.47
CA THR A 10 -5.09 17.94 26.52
C THR A 10 -4.25 18.55 25.40
N THR A 11 -2.99 18.83 25.69
CA THR A 11 -1.97 18.79 24.66
C THR A 11 -2.05 17.38 24.08
N ASP A 12 -2.61 17.26 22.88
CA ASP A 12 -2.73 16.04 22.10
C ASP A 12 -1.33 15.45 21.89
N LYS A 13 -0.84 14.71 22.88
CA LYS A 13 0.31 13.85 22.70
C LYS A 13 -0.18 12.68 21.85
N LEU A 14 0.04 12.76 20.55
CA LEU A 14 -0.29 11.72 19.57
C LEU A 14 0.21 10.33 20.00
N PHE A 15 1.25 10.27 20.81
CA PHE A 15 1.82 9.04 21.34
C PHE A 15 2.62 9.30 22.61
N SER A 16 2.41 8.46 23.64
CA SER A 16 3.21 8.42 24.85
C SER A 16 3.76 7.00 25.05
N PHE A 17 5.08 6.89 25.02
CA PHE A 17 5.75 5.59 25.22
C PHE A 17 5.45 4.98 26.60
N LYS A 18 5.33 5.83 27.63
CA LYS A 18 5.01 5.37 29.00
C LYS A 18 3.60 4.78 29.06
N ASP A 19 2.62 5.44 28.44
CA ASP A 19 1.23 4.98 28.44
C ASP A 19 1.10 3.72 27.58
N TRP A 20 1.76 3.69 26.42
CA TRP A 20 1.83 2.51 25.58
C TRP A 20 2.42 1.29 26.31
N ALA A 21 3.57 1.45 26.97
CA ALA A 21 4.19 0.38 27.74
C ALA A 21 3.32 -0.07 28.92
N GLY A 22 2.63 0.88 29.58
CA GLY A 22 1.65 0.59 30.63
C GLY A 22 0.45 -0.21 30.12
N GLY A 23 -0.03 0.10 28.92
CA GLY A 23 -1.11 -0.63 28.24
C GLY A 23 -0.73 -2.04 27.85
N ILE A 24 0.42 -2.24 27.22
CA ILE A 24 0.92 -3.58 26.85
C ILE A 24 1.09 -4.49 28.08
N THR A 25 1.54 -3.92 29.19
CA THR A 25 1.70 -4.68 30.46
C THR A 25 0.40 -4.80 31.24
N HIS A 26 -0.73 -4.34 30.69
CA HIS A 26 -2.06 -4.35 31.33
C HIS A 26 -2.12 -3.64 32.69
N LYS A 27 -1.19 -2.72 32.96
CA LYS A 27 -1.16 -1.94 34.20
C LYS A 27 -2.11 -0.75 34.16
N GLN A 28 -2.43 -0.26 32.97
CA GLN A 28 -3.36 0.86 32.76
C GLN A 28 -4.11 0.69 31.43
N LYS A 29 -5.31 1.27 31.37
CA LYS A 29 -6.05 1.41 30.11
C LYS A 29 -5.46 2.54 29.31
N ILE A 30 -5.18 2.28 28.03
CA ILE A 30 -4.66 3.27 27.10
C ILE A 30 -5.75 3.76 26.16
N ASP A 31 -5.61 4.96 25.67
CA ASP A 31 -6.48 5.49 24.62
C ASP A 31 -6.26 4.78 23.30
N ILE A 32 -7.32 4.70 22.48
CA ILE A 32 -7.28 4.04 21.18
C ILE A 32 -6.23 4.67 20.25
N GLY A 33 -6.02 5.99 20.34
CA GLY A 33 -5.00 6.69 19.55
C GLY A 33 -3.58 6.21 19.88
N THR A 34 -3.26 6.08 21.18
CA THR A 34 -1.96 5.59 21.66
C THR A 34 -1.76 4.10 21.28
N MET A 35 -2.82 3.27 21.42
CA MET A 35 -2.77 1.86 21.03
C MET A 35 -2.53 1.73 19.52
N PHE A 36 -3.27 2.50 18.73
CA PHE A 36 -3.15 2.48 17.27
C PHE A 36 -1.78 2.95 16.81
N ALA A 37 -1.29 4.10 17.33
CA ALA A 37 0.05 4.60 17.02
C ALA A 37 1.14 3.59 17.40
N GLY A 38 1.02 2.93 18.55
CA GLY A 38 1.90 1.83 18.93
C GLY A 38 1.85 0.64 17.98
N SER A 39 0.65 0.31 17.47
CA SER A 39 0.46 -0.78 16.50
C SER A 39 1.05 -0.46 15.12
N VAL A 40 1.08 0.82 14.73
CA VAL A 40 1.76 1.27 13.50
C VAL A 40 3.28 1.07 13.61
N ILE A 41 3.86 1.35 14.78
CA ILE A 41 5.30 1.17 15.00
C ILE A 41 5.64 -0.32 15.14
N MET A 42 4.84 -1.05 15.92
CA MET A 42 5.03 -2.48 16.21
C MET A 42 3.72 -3.23 15.96
N PRO A 43 3.60 -3.88 14.78
CA PRO A 43 2.41 -4.67 14.47
C PRO A 43 2.20 -5.75 15.56
N GLY A 44 0.95 -5.93 15.98
CA GLY A 44 0.64 -6.85 17.07
C GLY A 44 0.44 -6.20 18.44
N THR A 45 0.79 -4.93 18.63
CA THR A 45 0.56 -4.19 19.89
C THR A 45 -0.90 -4.23 20.31
N ALA A 46 -1.82 -4.00 19.38
CA ALA A 46 -3.25 -4.05 19.66
C ALA A 46 -3.72 -5.47 20.06
N GLN A 47 -3.19 -6.49 19.41
CA GLN A 47 -3.49 -7.88 19.75
C GLN A 47 -2.96 -8.26 21.16
N ILE A 48 -1.80 -7.72 21.54
CA ILE A 48 -1.28 -7.88 22.91
C ILE A 48 -2.20 -7.18 23.90
N TYR A 49 -2.59 -5.92 23.61
CA TYR A 49 -3.50 -5.16 24.47
C TYR A 49 -4.86 -5.84 24.63
N ASN A 50 -5.42 -6.36 23.52
CA ASN A 50 -6.70 -7.07 23.50
C ASN A 50 -6.61 -8.54 24.02
N LYS A 51 -5.42 -8.99 24.41
CA LYS A 51 -5.11 -10.39 24.85
C LYS A 51 -5.29 -11.44 23.75
N ASP A 52 -5.29 -11.05 22.50
CA ASP A 52 -5.41 -11.91 21.31
C ASP A 52 -4.06 -12.49 20.88
N TYR A 53 -3.27 -13.03 21.82
CA TYR A 53 -1.90 -13.50 21.58
C TYR A 53 -1.78 -14.54 20.47
N TRP A 54 -2.82 -15.35 20.27
CA TRP A 54 -2.85 -16.39 19.25
C TRP A 54 -2.77 -15.85 17.81
N LYS A 55 -3.13 -14.57 17.61
CA LYS A 55 -3.04 -13.90 16.30
C LYS A 55 -1.60 -13.50 15.96
N LEU A 56 -0.73 -13.31 16.95
CA LEU A 56 0.65 -12.83 16.73
C LEU A 56 1.48 -13.75 15.82
N PRO A 57 1.50 -15.09 16.00
CA PRO A 57 2.23 -15.98 15.10
C PRO A 57 1.72 -15.91 13.66
N ILE A 58 0.41 -15.71 13.46
CA ILE A 58 -0.20 -15.58 12.13
C ILE A 58 0.23 -14.27 11.46
N ILE A 59 0.20 -13.17 12.20
CA ILE A 59 0.59 -11.84 11.70
C ILE A 59 2.08 -11.83 11.33
N TYR A 60 2.95 -12.19 12.26
CA TYR A 60 4.40 -12.17 12.04
C TYR A 60 4.85 -13.24 11.04
N GLY A 61 4.27 -14.44 11.09
CA GLY A 61 4.52 -15.51 10.13
C GLY A 61 4.07 -15.12 8.72
N GLY A 62 2.89 -14.53 8.60
CA GLY A 62 2.36 -14.05 7.33
C GLY A 62 3.21 -12.92 6.73
N ILE A 63 3.52 -11.88 7.52
CA ILE A 63 4.38 -10.77 7.07
C ILE A 63 5.78 -11.30 6.72
N GLY A 64 6.38 -12.13 7.58
CA GLY A 64 7.73 -12.66 7.38
C GLY A 64 7.83 -13.55 6.13
N ALA A 65 6.89 -14.46 5.93
CA ALA A 65 6.86 -15.33 4.76
C ALA A 65 6.67 -14.53 3.46
N LEU A 66 5.70 -13.61 3.42
CA LEU A 66 5.40 -12.82 2.23
C LEU A 66 6.51 -11.80 1.94
N ALA A 67 7.01 -11.08 2.95
CA ALA A 67 8.08 -10.11 2.76
C ALA A 67 9.41 -10.79 2.43
N GLY A 68 9.74 -11.90 3.08
CA GLY A 68 10.96 -12.66 2.81
C GLY A 68 10.99 -13.23 1.40
N THR A 69 9.92 -13.93 0.99
CA THR A 69 9.83 -14.49 -0.36
C THR A 69 9.71 -13.39 -1.42
N GLY A 70 8.97 -12.33 -1.14
CA GLY A 70 8.86 -11.16 -2.02
C GLY A 70 10.20 -10.47 -2.22
N GLY A 71 10.94 -10.20 -1.14
CA GLY A 71 12.28 -9.62 -1.18
C GLY A 71 13.27 -10.49 -1.96
N TYR A 72 13.24 -11.81 -1.75
CA TYR A 72 14.05 -12.75 -2.52
C TYR A 72 13.76 -12.68 -4.03
N LYS A 73 12.48 -12.62 -4.41
CA LYS A 73 12.09 -12.49 -5.83
C LYS A 73 12.52 -11.15 -6.43
N ILE A 74 12.42 -10.06 -5.71
CA ILE A 74 12.94 -8.75 -6.16
C ILE A 74 14.47 -8.78 -6.29
N HIS A 75 15.17 -9.48 -5.39
CA HIS A 75 16.61 -9.66 -5.50
C HIS A 75 17.00 -10.43 -6.76
N GLN A 76 16.29 -11.52 -7.10
CA GLN A 76 16.50 -12.28 -8.36
C GLN A 76 16.32 -11.38 -9.58
N TYR A 77 15.27 -10.55 -9.60
CA TYR A 77 15.07 -9.58 -10.67
C TYR A 77 16.22 -8.58 -10.79
N LYS A 78 16.67 -8.00 -9.67
CA LYS A 78 17.82 -7.07 -9.68
C LYS A 78 19.10 -7.75 -10.18
N LYS A 79 19.30 -9.03 -9.85
CA LYS A 79 20.43 -9.81 -10.36
C LYS A 79 20.36 -9.99 -11.89
N SER A 80 19.17 -10.27 -12.44
CA SER A 80 18.98 -10.38 -13.90
C SER A 80 19.15 -9.03 -14.62
N GLN A 81 18.73 -7.92 -13.99
CA GLN A 81 18.98 -6.58 -14.53
C GLN A 81 20.47 -6.26 -14.59
N LYS A 82 21.22 -6.58 -13.52
CA LYS A 82 22.66 -6.36 -13.50
C LYS A 82 23.37 -7.19 -14.58
N ALA A 83 23.01 -8.48 -14.71
CA ALA A 83 23.56 -9.35 -15.74
C ALA A 83 23.31 -8.82 -17.16
N LEU A 84 22.13 -8.25 -17.40
CA LEU A 84 21.82 -7.62 -18.70
C LEU A 84 22.66 -6.36 -18.93
N ALA A 85 22.81 -5.51 -17.93
CA ALA A 85 23.64 -4.31 -18.02
C ALA A 85 25.12 -4.63 -18.24
N ASP A 86 25.64 -5.61 -17.53
CA ASP A 86 27.03 -6.09 -17.69
C ASP A 86 27.23 -6.70 -19.11
N PHE A 87 26.24 -7.43 -19.63
CA PHE A 87 26.26 -7.96 -21.00
C PHE A 87 26.26 -6.83 -22.05
N GLU A 88 25.41 -5.81 -21.90
CA GLU A 88 25.35 -4.68 -22.81
C GLU A 88 26.67 -3.89 -22.83
N ALA A 89 27.26 -3.69 -21.65
CA ALA A 89 28.58 -3.05 -21.54
C ALA A 89 29.69 -3.86 -22.23
N ALA A 90 29.71 -5.19 -22.01
CA ALA A 90 30.68 -6.08 -22.64
C ALA A 90 30.48 -6.15 -24.15
N LYS A 91 29.24 -6.18 -24.63
CA LYS A 91 28.88 -6.15 -26.04
C LYS A 91 29.40 -4.89 -26.72
N LEU A 92 29.13 -3.71 -26.15
CA LEU A 92 29.59 -2.43 -26.69
C LEU A 92 31.11 -2.35 -26.73
N ALA A 93 31.81 -2.81 -25.70
CA ALA A 93 33.27 -2.84 -25.65
C ALA A 93 33.85 -3.71 -26.78
N PHE A 94 33.29 -4.93 -26.95
CA PHE A 94 33.75 -5.87 -27.97
C PHE A 94 33.49 -5.36 -29.40
N GLU A 95 32.28 -4.82 -29.67
CA GLU A 95 31.92 -4.29 -30.99
C GLU A 95 32.79 -3.08 -31.38
N ASN A 96 33.14 -2.23 -30.39
CA ASN A 96 34.03 -1.10 -30.61
C ASN A 96 35.49 -1.51 -30.87
N GLU A 97 35.97 -2.59 -30.20
CA GLU A 97 37.36 -3.04 -30.32
C GLU A 97 37.58 -3.86 -31.59
N PHE A 98 36.64 -4.76 -31.92
CA PHE A 98 36.84 -5.75 -32.98
C PHE A 98 36.01 -5.46 -34.24
N GLY A 99 35.05 -4.56 -34.22
CA GLY A 99 34.15 -4.29 -35.35
C GLY A 99 33.24 -5.46 -35.74
N GLN A 100 33.11 -6.46 -34.86
CA GLN A 100 32.35 -7.68 -35.07
C GLN A 100 31.19 -7.81 -34.11
N THR A 101 30.14 -8.55 -34.50
CA THR A 101 28.98 -8.78 -33.60
C THR A 101 29.39 -9.67 -32.42
N TYR A 102 28.96 -9.28 -31.22
CA TYR A 102 29.25 -10.00 -29.99
C TYR A 102 28.67 -11.43 -30.05
N PRO A 103 29.47 -12.48 -29.79
CA PRO A 103 29.09 -13.87 -30.08
C PRO A 103 28.16 -14.51 -29.02
N HIS A 104 27.82 -13.81 -27.95
CA HIS A 104 26.99 -14.34 -26.87
C HIS A 104 25.55 -13.82 -26.93
N GLN A 105 24.63 -14.64 -26.45
CA GLN A 105 23.21 -14.23 -26.33
C GLN A 105 22.95 -13.43 -25.08
N ALA A 106 22.09 -12.44 -25.20
CA ALA A 106 21.69 -11.58 -24.08
C ALA A 106 20.96 -12.39 -22.99
N PRO A 107 21.29 -12.17 -21.70
CA PRO A 107 20.55 -12.79 -20.62
C PRO A 107 19.12 -12.29 -20.59
N VAL A 108 18.17 -13.19 -20.24
CA VAL A 108 16.75 -12.85 -20.19
C VAL A 108 16.43 -12.12 -18.89
N LEU A 109 15.74 -10.98 -19.00
CA LEU A 109 15.26 -10.22 -17.85
C LEU A 109 14.12 -10.97 -17.14
N ASP A 110 14.29 -11.27 -15.85
CA ASP A 110 13.30 -12.01 -15.05
C ASP A 110 12.16 -11.11 -14.56
N THR A 111 11.32 -10.65 -15.48
CA THR A 111 10.13 -9.83 -15.18
C THR A 111 9.09 -10.60 -14.37
N LYS A 112 9.06 -11.95 -14.46
CA LYS A 112 8.15 -12.79 -13.69
C LYS A 112 8.46 -12.70 -12.20
N SER A 113 9.74 -12.77 -11.82
CA SER A 113 10.17 -12.60 -10.43
C SER A 113 9.88 -11.19 -9.92
N LYS A 114 10.05 -10.15 -10.76
CA LYS A 114 9.63 -8.78 -10.40
C LYS A 114 8.14 -8.73 -10.01
N ASN A 115 7.28 -9.18 -10.91
CA ASN A 115 5.83 -9.11 -10.70
C ASN A 115 5.41 -9.93 -9.48
N MET A 116 5.91 -11.17 -9.37
CA MET A 116 5.62 -12.04 -8.22
C MET A 116 6.11 -11.42 -6.91
N GLY A 117 7.33 -10.88 -6.87
CA GLY A 117 7.90 -10.22 -5.70
C GLY A 117 7.09 -9.00 -5.27
N THR A 118 6.64 -8.17 -6.23
CA THR A 118 5.81 -7.00 -5.96
C THR A 118 4.47 -7.41 -5.34
N TRP A 119 3.79 -8.43 -5.86
CA TRP A 119 2.53 -8.92 -5.30
C TRP A 119 2.68 -9.53 -3.91
N LEU A 120 3.78 -10.25 -3.66
CA LEU A 120 4.07 -10.80 -2.33
C LEU A 120 4.33 -9.68 -1.30
N LEU A 121 5.08 -8.64 -1.67
CA LEU A 121 5.29 -7.49 -0.80
C LEU A 121 4.00 -6.70 -0.55
N ALA A 122 3.17 -6.54 -1.57
CA ALA A 122 1.83 -5.95 -1.40
C ALA A 122 0.97 -6.79 -0.45
N GLY A 123 1.02 -8.12 -0.57
CA GLY A 123 0.36 -9.05 0.36
C GLY A 123 0.84 -8.90 1.80
N ALA A 124 2.15 -8.74 2.03
CA ALA A 124 2.70 -8.46 3.35
C ALA A 124 2.14 -7.15 3.94
N GLY A 125 2.06 -6.10 3.10
CA GLY A 125 1.43 -4.83 3.47
C GLY A 125 -0.04 -4.99 3.83
N LEU A 126 -0.79 -5.83 3.12
CA LEU A 126 -2.20 -6.12 3.43
C LEU A 126 -2.36 -6.87 4.75
N VAL A 127 -1.49 -7.83 5.06
CA VAL A 127 -1.50 -8.52 6.36
C VAL A 127 -1.20 -7.55 7.50
N TYR A 128 -0.21 -6.68 7.31
CA TYR A 128 0.12 -5.63 8.26
C TYR A 128 -1.07 -4.69 8.48
N TRP A 129 -1.67 -4.16 7.40
CA TRP A 129 -2.83 -3.28 7.47
C TRP A 129 -4.04 -3.98 8.12
N GLY A 130 -4.28 -5.24 7.76
CA GLY A 130 -5.34 -6.07 8.37
C GLY A 130 -5.14 -6.24 9.88
N SER A 131 -3.90 -6.35 10.35
CA SER A 131 -3.62 -6.43 11.79
C SER A 131 -3.95 -5.13 12.54
N LEU A 132 -3.74 -3.98 11.91
CA LEU A 132 -4.13 -2.68 12.47
C LEU A 132 -5.65 -2.55 12.57
N LEU A 133 -6.36 -2.95 11.51
CA LEU A 133 -7.83 -2.94 11.49
C LEU A 133 -8.42 -3.88 12.55
N ASP A 134 -7.92 -5.11 12.64
CA ASP A 134 -8.34 -6.09 13.65
C ASP A 134 -8.14 -5.54 15.07
N GLY A 135 -6.98 -4.94 15.32
CA GLY A 135 -6.68 -4.32 16.60
C GLY A 135 -7.63 -3.17 16.97
N ALA A 136 -7.96 -2.33 15.98
CA ALA A 136 -8.87 -1.21 16.17
C ALA A 136 -10.32 -1.68 16.42
N ILE A 137 -10.78 -2.69 15.68
CA ILE A 137 -12.13 -3.25 15.81
C ILE A 137 -12.29 -3.98 17.15
N SER A 138 -11.27 -4.74 17.56
CA SER A 138 -11.29 -5.52 18.80
C SER A 138 -11.02 -4.67 20.05
N TYR A 139 -10.77 -3.36 19.88
CA TYR A 139 -10.52 -2.47 21.01
C TYR A 139 -11.77 -2.27 21.86
N GLU A 140 -11.80 -2.93 23.02
CA GLU A 140 -12.88 -2.83 23.98
C GLU A 140 -12.70 -1.58 24.87
N SER A 141 -13.71 -0.75 24.92
CA SER A 141 -13.74 0.42 25.77
C SER A 141 -15.03 0.46 26.58
N ASP A 142 -14.89 0.72 27.85
CA ASP A 142 -16.02 0.94 28.78
C ASP A 142 -16.74 2.27 28.56
N LYS A 143 -16.31 3.07 27.58
CA LYS A 143 -16.87 4.40 27.31
C LYS A 143 -17.91 4.32 26.20
N GLU A 144 -18.93 5.18 26.30
CA GLU A 144 -19.93 5.38 25.24
C GLU A 144 -19.31 5.66 23.88
N PRO A 145 -20.07 5.45 22.77
CA PRO A 145 -19.58 5.75 21.42
C PRO A 145 -19.06 7.19 21.32
N LEU A 146 -17.77 7.33 21.09
CA LEU A 146 -17.12 8.63 20.96
C LEU A 146 -16.95 9.00 19.49
N PRO A 147 -17.30 10.25 19.09
CA PRO A 147 -17.14 10.72 17.72
C PRO A 147 -15.72 10.54 17.16
N GLY A 148 -14.70 10.74 18.01
CA GLY A 148 -13.29 10.55 17.62
C GLY A 148 -12.93 9.12 17.18
N ARG A 149 -13.62 8.10 17.72
CA ARG A 149 -13.43 6.71 17.31
C ARG A 149 -14.04 6.45 15.94
N ALA A 150 -15.25 6.91 15.70
CA ALA A 150 -15.90 6.80 14.40
C ALA A 150 -15.04 7.45 13.30
N THR A 151 -14.42 8.61 13.61
CA THR A 151 -13.49 9.30 12.70
C THR A 151 -12.23 8.46 12.44
N LEU A 152 -11.60 7.91 13.49
CA LEU A 152 -10.43 7.04 13.33
C LEU A 152 -10.75 5.80 12.50
N TYR A 153 -11.87 5.13 12.78
CA TYR A 153 -12.32 3.97 12.02
C TYR A 153 -12.56 4.29 10.55
N SER A 154 -13.18 5.46 10.27
CA SER A 154 -13.39 5.91 8.88
C SER A 154 -12.10 6.27 8.16
N ALA A 155 -11.08 6.76 8.90
CA ALA A 155 -9.75 7.03 8.33
C ALA A 155 -8.98 5.74 8.01
N LEU A 156 -9.18 4.67 8.80
CA LEU A 156 -8.55 3.37 8.58
C LEU A 156 -9.16 2.64 7.39
N LEU A 157 -10.47 2.60 7.33
CA LEU A 157 -11.21 1.98 6.23
C LEU A 157 -12.52 2.76 6.01
N PRO A 158 -12.75 3.31 4.81
CA PRO A 158 -13.99 3.98 4.49
C PRO A 158 -15.20 3.07 4.80
N GLY A 159 -16.10 3.55 5.65
CA GLY A 159 -17.27 2.80 6.06
C GLY A 159 -17.21 2.16 7.45
N LEU A 160 -16.02 1.97 8.06
CA LEU A 160 -15.93 1.39 9.41
C LEU A 160 -16.57 2.29 10.49
N GLY A 161 -16.41 3.60 10.39
CA GLY A 161 -17.06 4.54 11.31
C GLY A 161 -18.59 4.49 11.22
N GLN A 162 -19.14 4.23 10.05
CA GLN A 162 -20.58 4.04 9.84
C GLN A 162 -21.06 2.72 10.44
N ILE A 163 -20.27 1.65 10.31
CA ILE A 163 -20.54 0.36 10.97
C ILE A 163 -20.55 0.56 12.49
N TYR A 164 -19.55 1.27 13.03
CA TYR A 164 -19.46 1.58 14.45
C TYR A 164 -20.66 2.36 14.98
N ASN A 165 -21.19 3.30 14.18
CA ASN A 165 -22.37 4.08 14.51
C ASN A 165 -23.69 3.34 14.24
N GLY A 166 -23.66 2.08 13.76
CA GLY A 166 -24.85 1.30 13.41
C GLY A 166 -25.48 1.68 12.06
N GLU A 167 -24.84 2.51 11.25
CA GLU A 167 -25.34 3.01 9.97
C GLU A 167 -24.87 2.17 8.77
N LEU A 168 -25.10 0.86 8.83
CA LEU A 168 -24.62 -0.11 7.83
C LEU A 168 -25.03 0.20 6.39
N PHE A 169 -26.22 0.81 6.20
CA PHE A 169 -26.74 1.14 4.86
C PHE A 169 -25.89 2.16 4.10
N LYS A 170 -25.09 2.98 4.81
CA LYS A 170 -24.22 3.98 4.20
C LYS A 170 -22.94 3.36 3.61
N VAL A 171 -22.52 2.20 4.10
CA VAL A 171 -21.27 1.53 3.69
C VAL A 171 -21.24 1.22 2.19
N PRO A 172 -22.27 0.58 1.58
CA PRO A 172 -22.29 0.31 0.14
C PRO A 172 -22.21 1.58 -0.70
N ILE A 173 -22.80 2.69 -0.23
CA ILE A 173 -22.79 3.97 -0.93
C ILE A 173 -21.36 4.52 -1.01
N TYR A 174 -20.62 4.56 0.13
CA TYR A 174 -19.24 5.02 0.14
C TYR A 174 -18.32 4.15 -0.71
N TRP A 175 -18.45 2.82 -0.62
CA TRP A 175 -17.67 1.90 -1.45
C TRP A 175 -18.03 2.00 -2.93
N GLY A 176 -19.31 2.18 -3.28
CA GLY A 176 -19.75 2.41 -4.65
C GLY A 176 -19.14 3.69 -5.24
N CYS A 177 -19.15 4.79 -4.49
CA CYS A 177 -18.53 6.05 -4.90
C CYS A 177 -17.00 5.92 -5.05
N LEU A 178 -16.35 5.26 -4.10
CA LEU A 178 -14.90 5.04 -4.14
C LEU A 178 -14.49 4.21 -5.37
N MET A 179 -15.14 3.05 -5.57
CA MET A 179 -14.88 2.17 -6.70
C MET A 179 -15.20 2.83 -8.03
N GLY A 180 -16.31 3.57 -8.11
CA GLY A 180 -16.65 4.38 -9.26
C GLY A 180 -15.57 5.40 -9.60
N SER A 181 -15.09 6.14 -8.61
CA SER A 181 -14.01 7.13 -8.80
C SER A 181 -12.72 6.48 -9.29
N VAL A 182 -12.31 5.36 -8.70
CA VAL A 182 -11.11 4.60 -9.13
C VAL A 182 -11.28 4.11 -10.57
N TYR A 183 -12.47 3.58 -10.90
CA TYR A 183 -12.77 3.12 -12.26
C TYR A 183 -12.66 4.27 -13.27
N PHE A 184 -13.28 5.42 -13.00
CA PHE A 184 -13.22 6.58 -13.90
C PHE A 184 -11.79 7.09 -14.07
N LEU A 185 -11.02 7.20 -12.99
CA LEU A 185 -9.61 7.64 -13.05
C LEU A 185 -8.76 6.66 -13.87
N THR A 186 -8.93 5.35 -13.64
CA THR A 186 -8.16 4.33 -14.34
C THR A 186 -8.51 4.29 -15.83
N ASN A 187 -9.82 4.33 -16.15
CA ASN A 187 -10.29 4.33 -17.52
C ASN A 187 -9.84 5.58 -18.28
N ASN A 188 -9.98 6.75 -17.67
CA ASN A 188 -9.54 8.01 -18.27
C ASN A 188 -8.03 8.03 -18.51
N ASN A 189 -7.21 7.57 -17.57
CA ASN A 189 -5.75 7.48 -17.72
C ASN A 189 -5.36 6.47 -18.83
N THR A 190 -6.06 5.36 -18.94
CA THR A 190 -5.83 4.36 -20.00
C THR A 190 -6.16 4.92 -21.37
N ASN A 191 -7.29 5.60 -21.49
CA ASN A 191 -7.69 6.25 -22.74
C ASN A 191 -6.72 7.39 -23.12
N TYR A 192 -6.31 8.23 -22.16
CA TYR A 192 -5.32 9.26 -22.38
C TYR A 192 -4.00 8.71 -22.92
N LYS A 193 -3.48 7.64 -22.33
CA LYS A 193 -2.25 6.98 -22.79
C LYS A 193 -2.41 6.40 -24.20
N ARG A 194 -3.57 5.83 -24.51
CA ARG A 194 -3.90 5.30 -25.83
C ARG A 194 -3.93 6.41 -26.88
N PHE A 195 -4.63 7.51 -26.62
CA PHE A 195 -4.70 8.63 -27.54
C PHE A 195 -3.35 9.30 -27.74
N LYS A 196 -2.57 9.50 -26.69
CA LYS A 196 -1.21 10.05 -26.78
C LYS A 196 -0.30 9.17 -27.65
N ARG A 197 -0.41 7.84 -27.53
CA ARG A 197 0.34 6.91 -28.40
C ARG A 197 -0.07 7.06 -29.87
N ILE A 198 -1.38 7.05 -30.17
CA ILE A 198 -1.91 7.23 -31.51
C ILE A 198 -1.44 8.57 -32.10
N GLN A 199 -1.47 9.65 -31.33
CA GLN A 199 -0.99 10.97 -31.76
C GLN A 199 0.51 10.98 -32.09
N ASN A 200 1.32 10.33 -31.23
CA ASN A 200 2.77 10.23 -31.47
C ASN A 200 3.08 9.41 -32.74
N GLU A 201 2.39 8.28 -32.93
CA GLU A 201 2.54 7.43 -34.12
C GLU A 201 2.14 8.20 -35.40
N ALA A 202 1.04 8.98 -35.38
CA ALA A 202 0.58 9.75 -36.49
C ALA A 202 1.49 10.97 -36.83
N SER A 203 2.30 11.42 -35.89
CA SER A 203 3.19 12.57 -36.05
C SER A 203 4.58 12.21 -36.59
N GLN A 204 4.89 10.92 -36.77
CA GLN A 204 6.17 10.48 -37.34
C GLN A 204 6.15 10.58 -38.89
N PRO A 205 7.17 11.18 -39.50
CA PRO A 205 7.17 11.43 -40.96
C PRO A 205 7.31 10.18 -41.83
N ASP A 206 7.78 9.07 -41.27
CA ASP A 206 8.01 7.79 -41.97
C ASP A 206 7.00 6.73 -41.56
N ASN A 207 5.74 7.12 -41.41
CA ASN A 207 4.72 6.28 -40.82
C ASN A 207 3.99 5.44 -41.87
N ASN A 208 4.34 4.15 -41.91
CA ASN A 208 3.59 3.10 -42.63
C ASN A 208 2.34 2.63 -41.84
N SER A 209 1.96 3.37 -40.78
CA SER A 209 0.79 3.06 -39.95
C SER A 209 -0.51 3.41 -40.68
N PRO A 210 -1.56 2.62 -40.57
CA PRO A 210 -2.88 2.93 -41.12
C PRO A 210 -3.54 4.15 -40.44
N ILE A 211 -2.93 4.69 -39.39
CA ILE A 211 -3.40 5.89 -38.68
C ILE A 211 -2.68 7.09 -39.25
N ASN A 212 -3.36 7.84 -40.09
CA ASN A 212 -2.84 9.12 -40.58
C ASN A 212 -3.14 10.28 -39.62
N ALA A 213 -2.48 11.43 -39.81
CA ALA A 213 -2.65 12.62 -38.96
C ALA A 213 -4.10 13.14 -38.92
N GLU A 214 -4.89 12.85 -39.94
CA GLU A 214 -6.29 13.25 -40.07
C GLU A 214 -7.18 12.39 -39.14
N THR A 215 -6.90 11.10 -39.08
CA THR A 215 -7.59 10.16 -38.14
C THR A 215 -7.22 10.47 -36.69
N ALA A 216 -5.96 10.87 -36.40
CA ALA A 216 -5.53 11.24 -35.05
C ALA A 216 -6.23 12.50 -34.51
N LYS A 217 -6.65 13.44 -35.40
CA LYS A 217 -7.44 14.62 -35.00
C LYS A 217 -8.84 14.25 -34.47
N TYR A 218 -9.42 13.16 -34.96
CA TYR A 218 -10.74 12.69 -34.50
C TYR A 218 -10.77 12.18 -33.07
N TYR A 219 -9.61 11.83 -32.52
CA TYR A 219 -9.44 11.31 -31.16
C TYR A 219 -8.93 12.36 -30.15
N ARG A 220 -8.98 13.62 -30.52
CA ARG A 220 -8.55 14.76 -29.71
C ARG A 220 -9.74 15.38 -28.98
#